data_2dc020341b4f1f68245355612988f161
#
_entry.id   2dc020341b4f1f68245355612988f161
#
_cell.length_a   1.000
_cell.length_b   1.000
_cell.length_c   1.000
_cell.angle_alpha   90.00
_cell.angle_beta   90.00
_cell.angle_gamma   90.00
#
_symmetry.space_group_name_H-M   'P 1'
#
loop_
_entity.id
_entity.type
_entity.pdbx_description
1 polymer ?
#
loop_
_entity_poly.entity_id
_entity_poly.type
_entity_poly.pdbx_seq_one_letter_code
_entity_poly.pdbx_strand_id
1 'polypeptide(L)'
;LPMMVFENKKKKTATLVQVENNGSWHFEIANFLSQAYLSASGPEFNDNQWIKKLAPGERFESVHATLSFGQDFEETIQEITKARRMMRRDSEDLHQLPVIFNNYMHALWDTQTTDAILPLVDIASRVGCDEFCIDAGWFAKGSNWWDILGVWQEEPVNFPNGGLKYVIDYIKSKGMKAGIWIEIEAVGINSPI
;
A
#
# COMPACT_ATOMS: atom_id res chain seq x y z
N LEU A 1 3.41 -2.99 9.04
CA LEU A 1 2.97 -4.35 8.72
C LEU A 1 2.57 -5.06 9.99
N PRO A 2 1.43 -5.76 10.04
CA PRO A 2 0.97 -6.52 11.20
C PRO A 2 1.75 -7.84 11.34
N MET A 3 3.05 -7.74 11.55
CA MET A 3 3.96 -8.88 11.59
C MET A 3 5.05 -8.68 12.64
N MET A 4 5.38 -9.73 13.37
CA MET A 4 6.36 -9.73 14.43
C MET A 4 7.14 -11.04 14.47
N VAL A 5 8.45 -10.99 14.77
CA VAL A 5 9.30 -12.16 14.91
C VAL A 5 9.86 -12.23 16.32
N PHE A 6 9.81 -13.41 16.92
CA PHE A 6 10.40 -13.75 18.21
C PHE A 6 11.52 -14.73 17.99
N GLU A 7 12.71 -14.39 18.43
CA GLU A 7 13.87 -15.27 18.34
C GLU A 7 14.37 -15.66 19.72
N ASN A 8 14.49 -16.97 19.97
CA ASN A 8 15.17 -17.51 21.14
C ASN A 8 16.57 -17.98 20.76
N LYS A 9 17.55 -17.11 20.96
CA LYS A 9 18.96 -17.39 20.58
C LYS A 9 19.57 -18.58 21.33
N LYS A 10 19.11 -18.86 22.57
CA LYS A 10 19.61 -20.01 23.35
C LYS A 10 19.08 -21.35 22.82
N LYS A 11 17.83 -21.37 22.42
CA LYS A 11 17.16 -22.58 21.89
C LYS A 11 17.30 -22.72 20.38
N LYS A 12 17.83 -21.69 19.70
CA LYS A 12 17.89 -21.61 18.23
C LYS A 12 16.52 -21.87 17.61
N THR A 13 15.54 -21.13 18.03
CA THR A 13 14.17 -21.18 17.50
C THR A 13 13.67 -19.77 17.25
N ALA A 14 12.96 -19.58 16.16
CA ALA A 14 12.25 -18.35 15.86
C ALA A 14 10.79 -18.64 15.49
N THR A 15 9.91 -17.72 15.84
CA THR A 15 8.50 -17.76 15.49
C THR A 15 8.10 -16.42 14.93
N LEU A 16 7.51 -16.43 13.75
CA LEU A 16 6.89 -15.26 13.14
C LEU A 16 5.38 -15.38 13.28
N VAL A 17 4.74 -14.28 13.66
CA VAL A 17 3.29 -14.12 13.71
C VAL A 17 2.91 -12.98 12.78
N GLN A 18 1.92 -13.20 11.92
CA GLN A 18 1.33 -12.17 11.06
C GLN A 18 -0.18 -12.18 11.24
N VAL A 19 -0.79 -10.99 11.40
CA VAL A 19 -2.24 -10.80 11.29
C VAL A 19 -2.58 -10.46 9.85
N GLU A 20 -3.50 -11.20 9.24
CA GLU A 20 -3.92 -11.02 7.85
C GLU A 20 -5.13 -10.09 7.79
N ASN A 21 -4.90 -8.82 8.10
CA ASN A 21 -5.93 -7.79 8.04
C ASN A 21 -5.41 -6.51 7.40
N ASN A 22 -6.19 -5.92 6.51
CA ASN A 22 -5.88 -4.63 5.88
C ASN A 22 -6.29 -3.44 6.76
N GLY A 23 -7.16 -3.66 7.74
CA GLY A 23 -7.59 -2.66 8.71
C GLY A 23 -6.80 -2.75 10.02
N SER A 24 -7.45 -2.36 11.11
CA SER A 24 -6.84 -2.35 12.43
C SER A 24 -6.47 -3.75 12.92
N TRP A 25 -5.38 -3.83 13.65
CA TRP A 25 -4.85 -5.05 14.27
C TRP A 25 -4.22 -4.71 15.62
N HIS A 26 -4.04 -5.72 16.47
CA HIS A 26 -3.44 -5.57 17.78
C HIS A 26 -2.45 -6.70 18.07
N PHE A 27 -1.29 -6.35 18.65
CA PHE A 27 -0.33 -7.27 19.25
C PHE A 27 -0.12 -6.92 20.72
N GLU A 28 -0.14 -7.93 21.57
CA GLU A 28 0.19 -7.79 22.98
C GLU A 28 1.25 -8.81 23.36
N ILE A 29 2.30 -8.36 24.03
CA ILE A 29 3.33 -9.19 24.64
C ILE A 29 3.34 -8.87 26.12
N ALA A 30 3.05 -9.85 26.96
CA ALA A 30 3.05 -9.66 28.40
C ALA A 30 3.53 -10.92 29.13
N ASN A 31 3.68 -10.79 30.46
CA ASN A 31 4.04 -11.88 31.35
C ASN A 31 2.85 -12.21 32.23
N PHE A 32 2.56 -13.50 32.34
CA PHE A 32 1.60 -14.02 33.29
C PHE A 32 2.24 -15.18 34.08
N LEU A 33 2.34 -15.03 35.37
CA LEU A 33 2.92 -16.06 36.29
C LEU A 33 4.27 -16.61 35.77
N SER A 34 5.24 -15.73 35.46
CA SER A 34 6.55 -16.09 34.94
C SER A 34 6.60 -16.69 33.53
N GLN A 35 5.49 -16.72 32.82
CA GLN A 35 5.43 -17.13 31.41
C GLN A 35 5.15 -15.92 30.54
N ALA A 36 5.89 -15.80 29.45
CA ALA A 36 5.58 -14.81 28.41
C ALA A 36 4.48 -15.35 27.50
N TYR A 37 3.54 -14.50 27.14
CA TYR A 37 2.54 -14.81 26.11
C TYR A 37 2.53 -13.75 25.03
N LEU A 38 2.05 -14.15 23.87
CA LEU A 38 1.72 -13.28 22.75
C LEU A 38 0.23 -13.43 22.44
N SER A 39 -0.45 -12.30 22.31
CA SER A 39 -1.77 -12.21 21.71
C SER A 39 -1.67 -11.44 20.41
N ALA A 40 -2.34 -11.93 19.37
CA ALA A 40 -2.46 -11.28 18.07
C ALA A 40 -3.91 -11.33 17.61
N SER A 41 -4.47 -10.19 17.23
CA SER A 41 -5.88 -10.09 16.84
C SER A 41 -6.10 -9.05 15.73
N GLY A 42 -7.31 -9.04 15.16
CA GLY A 42 -7.85 -7.90 14.42
C GLY A 42 -8.16 -6.73 15.36
N PRO A 43 -9.07 -5.83 14.96
CA PRO A 43 -9.45 -4.70 15.78
C PRO A 43 -10.02 -5.17 17.13
N GLU A 44 -9.74 -4.41 18.18
CA GLU A 44 -10.22 -4.66 19.52
C GLU A 44 -10.81 -3.37 20.14
N PHE A 45 -11.37 -3.45 21.34
CA PHE A 45 -12.11 -2.32 21.91
C PHE A 45 -11.19 -1.18 22.40
N ASN A 46 -10.11 -1.51 23.12
CA ASN A 46 -9.32 -0.47 23.78
C ASN A 46 -8.63 0.47 22.80
N ASP A 47 -8.00 -0.09 21.77
CA ASP A 47 -7.24 0.69 20.78
C ASP A 47 -8.07 1.12 19.57
N ASN A 48 -9.10 0.34 19.22
CA ASN A 48 -9.83 0.53 17.97
C ASN A 48 -11.31 0.87 18.18
N GLN A 49 -11.82 0.90 19.41
CA GLN A 49 -13.23 1.12 19.75
C GLN A 49 -14.19 0.13 19.03
N TRP A 50 -13.70 -1.05 18.72
CA TRP A 50 -14.42 -2.05 17.94
C TRP A 50 -15.13 -3.06 18.84
N ILE A 51 -16.40 -3.28 18.56
CA ILE A 51 -17.23 -4.29 19.24
C ILE A 51 -18.11 -4.99 18.23
N LYS A 52 -18.22 -6.32 18.34
CA LYS A 52 -19.24 -7.12 17.66
C LYS A 52 -20.18 -7.74 18.68
N LYS A 53 -21.45 -7.35 18.67
CA LYS A 53 -22.51 -8.05 19.42
C LYS A 53 -22.98 -9.25 18.61
N LEU A 54 -23.07 -10.41 19.26
CA LEU A 54 -23.58 -11.63 18.65
C LEU A 54 -24.93 -11.98 19.30
N ALA A 55 -25.97 -12.19 18.48
CA ALA A 55 -27.22 -12.77 18.92
C ALA A 55 -27.09 -14.29 19.09
N PRO A 56 -27.97 -14.94 19.85
CA PRO A 56 -27.98 -16.39 19.93
C PRO A 56 -28.05 -17.06 18.58
N GLY A 57 -27.10 -17.96 18.28
CA GLY A 57 -26.98 -18.66 17.01
C GLY A 57 -26.15 -17.93 15.93
N GLU A 58 -25.79 -16.66 16.11
CA GLU A 58 -24.86 -15.97 15.20
C GLU A 58 -23.42 -16.49 15.36
N ARG A 59 -22.68 -16.42 14.26
CA ARG A 59 -21.25 -16.75 14.20
C ARG A 59 -20.46 -15.51 13.81
N PHE A 60 -19.26 -15.41 14.34
CA PHE A 60 -18.27 -14.43 13.95
C PHE A 60 -16.97 -15.14 13.58
N GLU A 61 -16.44 -14.78 12.42
CA GLU A 61 -15.13 -15.22 11.96
C GLU A 61 -14.15 -14.08 12.20
N SER A 62 -13.12 -14.32 12.98
CA SER A 62 -12.06 -13.35 13.24
C SER A 62 -11.15 -13.23 12.01
N VAL A 63 -10.29 -12.20 12.00
CA VAL A 63 -9.20 -12.11 11.03
C VAL A 63 -8.30 -13.34 11.14
N HIS A 64 -7.73 -13.75 10.02
CA HIS A 64 -6.75 -14.84 10.01
C HIS A 64 -5.41 -14.37 10.58
N ALA A 65 -4.67 -15.29 11.13
CA ALA A 65 -3.28 -15.08 11.51
C ALA A 65 -2.43 -16.25 10.98
N THR A 66 -1.26 -15.91 10.47
CA THR A 66 -0.29 -16.90 10.00
C THR A 66 0.85 -17.00 11.00
N LEU A 67 1.25 -18.22 11.30
CA LEU A 67 2.44 -18.56 12.09
C LEU A 67 3.48 -19.22 11.19
N SER A 68 4.73 -18.78 11.33
CA SER A 68 5.88 -19.43 10.71
C SER A 68 6.91 -19.75 11.77
N PHE A 69 7.57 -20.90 11.63
CA PHE A 69 8.55 -21.41 12.59
C PHE A 69 9.87 -21.69 11.86
N GLY A 70 10.97 -21.41 12.53
CA GLY A 70 12.33 -21.67 12.01
C GLY A 70 13.34 -21.71 13.15
N GLN A 71 14.60 -21.95 12.79
CA GLN A 71 15.72 -21.93 13.74
C GLN A 71 16.20 -20.51 14.05
N ASP A 72 15.97 -19.59 13.14
CA ASP A 72 16.35 -18.18 13.23
C ASP A 72 15.36 -17.27 12.48
N PHE A 73 15.63 -15.97 12.51
CA PHE A 73 14.87 -14.96 11.82
C PHE A 73 14.76 -15.21 10.31
N GLU A 74 15.90 -15.53 9.68
CA GLU A 74 15.98 -15.68 8.23
C GLU A 74 15.12 -16.87 7.73
N GLU A 75 15.22 -18.01 8.42
CA GLU A 75 14.43 -19.18 8.06
C GLU A 75 12.93 -18.92 8.20
N THR A 76 12.49 -18.23 9.27
CA THR A 76 11.05 -17.90 9.42
C THR A 76 10.54 -16.97 8.33
N ILE A 77 11.35 -16.01 7.87
CA ILE A 77 11.01 -15.11 6.76
C ILE A 77 10.94 -15.88 5.44
N GLN A 78 11.85 -16.82 5.22
CA GLN A 78 11.84 -17.65 4.02
C GLN A 78 10.59 -18.54 3.96
N GLU A 79 10.20 -19.15 5.08
CA GLU A 79 9.02 -20.01 5.12
C GLU A 79 7.71 -19.23 4.88
N ILE A 80 7.53 -18.06 5.51
CA ILE A 80 6.34 -17.26 5.23
C ILE A 80 6.34 -16.70 3.81
N THR A 81 7.52 -16.43 3.24
CA THR A 81 7.64 -15.99 1.85
C THR A 81 7.21 -17.10 0.88
N LYS A 82 7.58 -18.36 1.14
CA LYS A 82 7.09 -19.51 0.36
C LYS A 82 5.57 -19.62 0.41
N ALA A 83 4.99 -19.53 1.62
CA ALA A 83 3.54 -19.58 1.81
C ALA A 83 2.84 -18.45 1.05
N ARG A 84 3.33 -17.22 1.14
CA ARG A 84 2.78 -16.06 0.42
C ARG A 84 2.84 -16.23 -1.10
N ARG A 85 3.91 -16.80 -1.63
CA ARG A 85 4.04 -17.08 -3.07
C ARG A 85 3.01 -18.10 -3.56
N MET A 86 2.64 -19.07 -2.73
CA MET A 86 1.58 -20.03 -3.06
C MET A 86 0.19 -19.44 -2.98
N MET A 87 -0.05 -18.51 -2.05
CA MET A 87 -1.36 -17.91 -1.81
C MET A 87 -1.65 -16.68 -2.69
N ARG A 88 -0.60 -16.02 -3.21
CA ARG A 88 -0.79 -14.81 -4.01
C ARG A 88 -1.60 -15.10 -5.27
N ARG A 89 -2.49 -14.17 -5.59
CA ARG A 89 -3.24 -14.22 -6.85
C ARG A 89 -2.28 -14.06 -8.03
N ASP A 90 -2.47 -14.85 -9.05
CA ASP A 90 -1.72 -14.69 -10.30
C ASP A 90 -2.15 -13.42 -11.04
N SER A 91 -1.19 -12.71 -11.64
CA SER A 91 -1.43 -11.51 -12.43
C SER A 91 -0.38 -11.36 -13.52
N GLU A 92 -0.75 -10.69 -14.60
CA GLU A 92 0.15 -10.41 -15.71
C GLU A 92 1.43 -9.66 -15.27
N ASP A 93 1.28 -8.69 -14.36
CA ASP A 93 2.41 -7.90 -13.85
C ASP A 93 3.46 -8.74 -13.10
N LEU A 94 3.05 -9.86 -12.48
CA LEU A 94 3.98 -10.80 -11.84
C LEU A 94 4.86 -11.56 -12.84
N HIS A 95 4.43 -11.65 -14.10
CA HIS A 95 5.16 -12.31 -15.17
C HIS A 95 5.97 -11.34 -16.02
N GLN A 96 5.40 -10.16 -16.29
CA GLN A 96 6.03 -9.14 -17.12
C GLN A 96 7.07 -8.31 -16.38
N LEU A 97 6.87 -8.09 -15.05
CA LEU A 97 7.73 -7.24 -14.22
C LEU A 97 8.00 -5.87 -14.86
N PRO A 98 6.97 -5.08 -15.13
CA PRO A 98 7.11 -3.84 -15.88
C PRO A 98 8.00 -2.82 -15.16
N VAL A 99 8.78 -2.07 -15.93
CA VAL A 99 9.55 -0.92 -15.44
C VAL A 99 8.63 0.28 -15.39
N ILE A 100 8.33 0.78 -14.18
CA ILE A 100 7.41 1.88 -13.94
C ILE A 100 8.19 3.15 -13.62
N PHE A 101 7.99 4.23 -14.37
CA PHE A 101 8.45 5.56 -13.99
C PHE A 101 7.37 6.26 -13.18
N ASN A 102 7.67 6.58 -11.92
CA ASN A 102 6.83 7.42 -11.07
C ASN A 102 7.42 8.83 -11.01
N ASN A 103 6.60 9.85 -11.25
CA ASN A 103 7.07 11.22 -11.42
C ASN A 103 7.05 12.08 -10.14
N TYR A 104 6.88 11.49 -8.96
CA TYR A 104 6.79 12.26 -7.71
C TYR A 104 8.15 12.50 -7.07
N MET A 105 8.64 11.56 -6.27
CA MET A 105 9.91 11.70 -5.56
C MET A 105 11.08 11.78 -6.54
N HIS A 106 12.01 12.69 -6.30
CA HIS A 106 13.18 12.93 -7.15
C HIS A 106 12.87 13.46 -8.57
N ALA A 107 11.61 13.82 -8.85
CA ALA A 107 11.19 14.40 -10.10
C ALA A 107 10.36 15.68 -9.88
N LEU A 108 9.04 15.62 -9.92
CA LEU A 108 8.17 16.80 -9.92
C LEU A 108 7.59 17.15 -8.55
N TRP A 109 7.63 16.22 -7.57
CA TRP A 109 6.88 16.36 -6.32
C TRP A 109 5.41 16.69 -6.63
N ASP A 110 4.92 17.80 -6.15
CA ASP A 110 3.56 18.30 -6.30
C ASP A 110 3.33 19.18 -7.55
N THR A 111 4.35 19.38 -8.37
CA THR A 111 4.24 20.19 -9.60
C THR A 111 3.72 19.34 -10.77
N GLN A 112 2.51 18.83 -10.63
CA GLN A 112 1.88 17.95 -11.60
C GLN A 112 1.17 18.77 -12.70
N THR A 113 1.93 19.32 -13.64
CA THR A 113 1.37 20.09 -14.77
C THR A 113 1.68 19.44 -16.11
N THR A 114 0.87 19.71 -17.13
CA THR A 114 1.12 19.24 -18.49
C THR A 114 2.55 19.50 -18.94
N ASP A 115 3.01 20.75 -18.82
CA ASP A 115 4.34 21.17 -19.32
C ASP A 115 5.49 20.51 -18.56
N ALA A 116 5.31 20.18 -17.28
CA ALA A 116 6.32 19.51 -16.49
C ALA A 116 6.35 17.98 -16.76
N ILE A 117 5.19 17.38 -17.03
CA ILE A 117 5.07 15.92 -17.23
C ILE A 117 5.55 15.48 -18.59
N LEU A 118 5.18 16.18 -19.69
CA LEU A 118 5.46 15.71 -21.04
C LEU A 118 6.96 15.46 -21.32
N PRO A 119 7.91 16.32 -20.90
CA PRO A 119 9.33 16.03 -21.07
C PRO A 119 9.79 14.76 -20.35
N LEU A 120 9.22 14.45 -19.16
CA LEU A 120 9.54 13.24 -18.42
C LEU A 120 8.98 11.99 -19.12
N VAL A 121 7.80 12.10 -19.73
CA VAL A 121 7.22 11.01 -20.54
C VAL A 121 8.14 10.67 -21.71
N ASP A 122 8.70 11.68 -22.40
CA ASP A 122 9.66 11.47 -23.49
C ASP A 122 10.95 10.78 -23.00
N ILE A 123 11.45 11.15 -21.82
CA ILE A 123 12.63 10.53 -21.24
C ILE A 123 12.34 9.10 -20.85
N ALA A 124 11.24 8.86 -20.11
CA ALA A 124 10.83 7.53 -19.66
C ALA A 124 10.67 6.55 -20.83
N SER A 125 10.03 6.99 -21.92
CA SER A 125 9.90 6.18 -23.13
C SER A 125 11.25 5.85 -23.76
N ARG A 126 12.16 6.82 -23.85
CA ARG A 126 13.50 6.61 -24.45
C ARG A 126 14.37 5.65 -23.66
N VAL A 127 14.23 5.62 -22.32
CA VAL A 127 15.00 4.69 -21.48
C VAL A 127 14.33 3.33 -21.35
N GLY A 128 13.16 3.12 -22.00
CA GLY A 128 12.51 1.82 -22.08
C GLY A 128 11.59 1.50 -20.89
N CYS A 129 10.98 2.51 -20.26
CA CYS A 129 9.93 2.25 -19.28
C CYS A 129 8.67 1.69 -19.97
N ASP A 130 8.01 0.75 -19.31
CA ASP A 130 6.76 0.13 -19.78
C ASP A 130 5.53 0.93 -19.34
N GLU A 131 5.64 1.63 -18.23
CA GLU A 131 4.54 2.38 -17.63
C GLU A 131 5.02 3.72 -17.08
N PHE A 132 4.15 4.73 -17.14
CA PHE A 132 4.37 6.04 -16.53
C PHE A 132 3.24 6.35 -15.57
N CYS A 133 3.58 6.53 -14.27
CA CYS A 133 2.63 6.85 -13.22
C CYS A 133 2.65 8.35 -12.92
N ILE A 134 1.49 9.01 -13.10
CA ILE A 134 1.24 10.37 -12.64
C ILE A 134 0.90 10.27 -11.15
N ASP A 135 1.74 10.80 -10.30
CA ASP A 135 1.61 10.71 -8.85
C ASP A 135 0.82 11.89 -8.26
N ALA A 136 0.82 12.02 -6.94
CA ALA A 136 0.04 12.98 -6.17
C ALA A 136 0.16 14.43 -6.69
N GLY A 137 -0.90 15.20 -6.49
CA GLY A 137 -0.95 16.63 -6.87
C GLY A 137 -1.68 16.94 -8.18
N TRP A 138 -2.02 15.95 -9.00
CA TRP A 138 -2.76 16.14 -10.24
C TRP A 138 -4.17 16.71 -10.05
N PHE A 139 -4.74 16.53 -8.87
CA PHE A 139 -6.07 17.00 -8.46
C PHE A 139 -6.04 18.29 -7.63
N ALA A 140 -4.84 18.86 -7.38
CA ALA A 140 -4.66 19.95 -6.44
C ALA A 140 -4.05 21.18 -7.11
N LYS A 141 -4.48 22.34 -6.70
CA LYS A 141 -3.85 23.61 -7.04
C LYS A 141 -2.70 23.91 -6.08
N GLY A 142 -1.47 23.89 -6.58
CA GLY A 142 -0.27 24.14 -5.77
C GLY A 142 0.13 22.94 -4.91
N SER A 143 0.98 23.20 -3.90
CA SER A 143 1.71 22.17 -3.17
C SER A 143 0.95 21.47 -2.02
N ASN A 144 -0.28 21.88 -1.73
CA ASN A 144 -1.00 21.41 -0.55
C ASN A 144 -2.06 20.35 -0.86
N TRP A 145 -1.72 19.38 -1.67
CA TRP A 145 -2.64 18.34 -2.13
C TRP A 145 -3.18 17.45 -1.01
N TRP A 146 -2.45 17.31 0.12
CA TRP A 146 -2.89 16.55 1.28
C TRP A 146 -4.20 17.04 1.87
N ASP A 147 -4.41 18.34 1.87
CA ASP A 147 -5.56 18.95 2.51
C ASP A 147 -6.86 18.75 1.72
N ILE A 148 -6.78 18.34 0.46
CA ILE A 148 -7.93 18.16 -0.44
C ILE A 148 -8.09 16.74 -0.97
N LEU A 149 -7.42 15.76 -0.35
CA LEU A 149 -7.62 14.35 -0.66
C LEU A 149 -9.10 13.95 -0.64
N GLY A 150 -9.50 13.08 -1.56
CA GLY A 150 -10.86 12.53 -1.64
C GLY A 150 -11.65 13.00 -2.87
N VAL A 151 -11.37 14.19 -3.41
CA VAL A 151 -11.94 14.64 -4.68
C VAL A 151 -10.96 14.34 -5.81
N TRP A 152 -11.21 13.25 -6.51
CA TRP A 152 -10.34 12.77 -7.58
C TRP A 152 -10.76 13.36 -8.93
N GLN A 153 -10.67 14.68 -9.02
CA GLN A 153 -10.90 15.45 -10.24
C GLN A 153 -9.64 16.23 -10.59
N GLU A 154 -9.31 16.29 -11.88
CA GLU A 154 -8.14 17.04 -12.33
C GLU A 154 -8.26 18.52 -11.98
N GLU A 155 -7.15 19.14 -11.61
CA GLU A 155 -7.07 20.60 -11.44
C GLU A 155 -6.89 21.25 -12.84
N PRO A 156 -7.90 21.99 -13.34
CA PRO A 156 -7.85 22.50 -14.72
C PRO A 156 -6.68 23.46 -15.02
N VAL A 157 -6.15 24.14 -14.00
CA VAL A 157 -5.00 25.04 -14.15
C VAL A 157 -3.73 24.25 -14.45
N ASN A 158 -3.62 23.06 -13.89
CA ASN A 158 -2.47 22.17 -14.09
C ASN A 158 -2.50 21.50 -15.48
N PHE A 159 -3.70 21.28 -16.01
CA PHE A 159 -3.91 20.56 -17.27
C PHE A 159 -4.73 21.39 -18.28
N PRO A 160 -4.20 22.53 -18.74
CA PRO A 160 -4.85 23.30 -19.81
C PRO A 160 -4.83 22.50 -21.12
N ASN A 161 -5.68 22.86 -22.08
CA ASN A 161 -5.63 22.35 -23.46
C ASN A 161 -5.85 20.81 -23.57
N GLY A 162 -6.93 20.32 -23.04
CA GLY A 162 -7.33 18.91 -23.21
C GLY A 162 -7.30 18.09 -21.93
N GLY A 163 -6.96 18.73 -20.81
CA GLY A 163 -7.05 18.12 -19.50
C GLY A 163 -6.01 17.04 -19.24
N LEU A 164 -6.16 16.34 -18.15
CA LEU A 164 -5.35 15.17 -17.81
C LEU A 164 -5.45 14.07 -18.88
N LYS A 165 -6.59 14.02 -19.58
CA LYS A 165 -6.77 13.10 -20.69
C LYS A 165 -5.71 13.28 -21.80
N TYR A 166 -5.35 14.50 -22.13
CA TYR A 166 -4.31 14.78 -23.11
C TYR A 166 -2.96 14.18 -22.68
N VAL A 167 -2.59 14.32 -21.40
CA VAL A 167 -1.35 13.74 -20.87
C VAL A 167 -1.39 12.21 -20.90
N ILE A 168 -2.51 11.61 -20.54
CA ILE A 168 -2.72 10.16 -20.59
C ILE A 168 -2.59 9.64 -22.02
N ASP A 169 -3.22 10.30 -22.98
CA ASP A 169 -3.14 9.93 -24.40
C ASP A 169 -1.71 10.09 -24.94
N TYR A 170 -0.98 11.11 -24.48
CA TYR A 170 0.42 11.30 -24.83
C TYR A 170 1.31 10.17 -24.30
N ILE A 171 1.14 9.75 -23.02
CA ILE A 171 1.85 8.60 -22.46
C ILE A 171 1.61 7.36 -23.33
N LYS A 172 0.34 7.08 -23.64
CA LYS A 172 -0.05 5.93 -24.47
C LYS A 172 0.53 6.02 -25.89
N SER A 173 0.62 7.21 -26.47
CA SER A 173 1.22 7.43 -27.80
C SER A 173 2.72 7.11 -27.85
N LYS A 174 3.40 7.12 -26.70
CA LYS A 174 4.81 6.72 -26.55
C LYS A 174 4.99 5.22 -26.30
N GLY A 175 3.92 4.43 -26.32
CA GLY A 175 3.95 2.98 -26.14
C GLY A 175 3.90 2.52 -24.68
N MET A 176 3.75 3.43 -23.71
CA MET A 176 3.67 3.12 -22.30
C MET A 176 2.22 3.00 -21.82
N LYS A 177 1.98 2.22 -20.78
CA LYS A 177 0.73 2.28 -20.01
C LYS A 177 0.74 3.55 -19.13
N ALA A 178 -0.44 4.15 -18.93
CA ALA A 178 -0.61 5.30 -18.05
C ALA A 178 -1.19 4.84 -16.70
N GLY A 179 -0.46 5.11 -15.61
CA GLY A 179 -0.89 4.96 -14.24
C GLY A 179 -1.25 6.30 -13.62
N ILE A 180 -2.09 6.25 -12.60
CA ILE A 180 -2.46 7.42 -11.79
C ILE A 180 -2.48 7.04 -10.32
N TRP A 181 -1.88 7.88 -9.48
CA TRP A 181 -1.89 7.68 -8.04
C TRP A 181 -3.20 8.18 -7.41
N ILE A 182 -3.74 7.38 -6.52
CA ILE A 182 -4.95 7.68 -5.72
C ILE A 182 -4.74 7.18 -4.29
N GLU A 183 -5.03 8.03 -3.28
CA GLU A 183 -5.04 7.68 -1.86
C GLU A 183 -6.49 7.55 -1.39
N ILE A 184 -7.02 6.33 -1.41
CA ILE A 184 -8.43 6.07 -1.10
C ILE A 184 -8.72 5.92 0.40
N GLU A 185 -7.69 5.88 1.23
CA GLU A 185 -7.76 5.59 2.67
C GLU A 185 -7.85 6.87 3.51
N ALA A 186 -7.66 8.03 2.89
CA ALA A 186 -7.64 9.32 3.57
C ALA A 186 -8.54 10.34 2.88
N VAL A 187 -9.11 11.23 3.70
CA VAL A 187 -9.84 12.42 3.27
C VAL A 187 -9.13 13.63 3.84
N GLY A 188 -8.82 14.59 2.99
CA GLY A 188 -8.17 15.83 3.39
C GLY A 188 -9.06 16.72 4.24
N ILE A 189 -8.46 17.45 5.16
CA ILE A 189 -9.19 18.32 6.12
C ILE A 189 -10.01 19.42 5.44
N ASN A 190 -9.59 19.85 4.26
CA ASN A 190 -10.28 20.85 3.43
C ASN A 190 -11.00 20.21 2.22
N SER A 191 -11.12 18.91 2.20
CA SER A 191 -11.87 18.21 1.14
C SER A 191 -13.35 18.61 1.18
N PRO A 192 -13.96 18.89 0.02
CA PRO A 192 -15.38 19.24 -0.05
C PRO A 192 -16.34 18.04 0.08
N ILE A 193 -15.84 16.83 0.31
CA ILE A 193 -16.64 15.61 0.53
C ILE A 193 -16.78 15.30 2.01
#